data_4d2c536bf82b855657fe456bd19a94fc
#
_entry.id   4d2c536bf82b855657fe456bd19a94fc
#
_cell.length_a   1.000
_cell.length_b   1.000
_cell.length_c   1.000
_cell.angle_alpha   90.00
_cell.angle_beta   90.00
_cell.angle_gamma   90.00
#
_symmetry.space_group_name_H-M   'P 1'
#
loop_
_entity.id
_entity.type
_entity.pdbx_description
1 polymer ?
#
loop_
_entity_poly.entity_id
_entity_poly.type
_entity_poly.pdbx_seq_one_letter_code
_entity_poly.pdbx_strand_id
1 'polypeptide(L)'
;NSTGGNFFEAIVGTDIMGTLNCPVKTIALANACSGGFILFMGGQERIVHDYSCLMMHSIGFGVVDKVPDVAERLEYIEQAQTKMAKFFAYQTRNKTTSDYWEKLFKSGKDKWFSVDEALKLGIAHKVIRRPEMINPDFNVRKPYTWDLLDIVRSQQ
;
A
#
# COMPACT_ATOMS: atom_id res chain seq x y z
N ASN A 1 4.61 7.20 -5.42
CA ASN A 1 3.46 7.76 -6.10
C ASN A 1 3.03 6.84 -7.25
N SER A 2 1.93 6.13 -7.10
CA SER A 2 1.41 5.19 -8.09
C SER A 2 -0.10 5.04 -7.97
N THR A 3 -0.80 5.14 -9.09
CA THR A 3 -2.24 4.86 -9.18
C THR A 3 -2.54 3.36 -9.29
N GLY A 4 -1.51 2.53 -9.44
CA GLY A 4 -1.61 1.09 -9.61
C GLY A 4 -1.20 0.62 -10.99
N GLY A 5 -1.60 -0.57 -11.34
CA GLY A 5 -1.26 -1.25 -12.59
C GLY A 5 -1.46 -2.75 -12.47
N ASN A 6 -0.66 -3.51 -13.20
CA ASN A 6 -0.75 -4.96 -13.23
C ASN A 6 -0.53 -5.58 -11.85
N PHE A 7 -1.47 -6.44 -11.45
CA PHE A 7 -1.44 -7.12 -10.16
C PHE A 7 -0.19 -7.99 -9.98
N PHE A 8 0.14 -8.80 -10.99
CA PHE A 8 1.27 -9.74 -10.90
C PHE A 8 2.60 -9.01 -10.84
N GLU A 9 2.76 -7.90 -11.57
CA GLU A 9 3.95 -7.05 -11.50
C GLU A 9 4.14 -6.45 -10.09
N ALA A 10 3.05 -6.06 -9.46
CA ALA A 10 3.10 -5.58 -8.08
C ALA A 10 3.52 -6.68 -7.09
N ILE A 11 3.05 -7.93 -7.28
CA ILE A 11 3.49 -9.08 -6.49
C ILE A 11 4.97 -9.35 -6.69
N VAL A 12 5.46 -9.38 -7.93
CA VAL A 12 6.91 -9.55 -8.22
C VAL A 12 7.73 -8.51 -7.46
N GLY A 13 7.27 -7.25 -7.44
CA GLY A 13 7.95 -6.20 -6.68
C GLY A 13 8.00 -6.49 -5.17
N THR A 14 6.91 -7.00 -4.58
CA THR A 14 6.91 -7.37 -3.14
C THR A 14 7.78 -8.59 -2.86
N ASP A 15 7.80 -9.56 -3.76
CA ASP A 15 8.64 -10.76 -3.62
C ASP A 15 10.13 -10.38 -3.67
N ILE A 16 10.52 -9.51 -4.62
CA ILE A 16 11.89 -8.97 -4.67
C ILE A 16 12.23 -8.27 -3.35
N MET A 17 11.36 -7.39 -2.83
CA MET A 17 11.60 -6.73 -1.54
C MET A 17 11.82 -7.74 -0.41
N GLY A 18 11.08 -8.85 -0.41
CA GLY A 18 11.18 -9.92 0.59
C GLY A 18 12.48 -10.73 0.51
N THR A 19 13.16 -10.75 -0.65
CA THR A 19 14.42 -11.49 -0.85
C THR A 19 15.68 -10.66 -0.57
N LEU A 20 15.53 -9.35 -0.39
CA LEU A 20 16.68 -8.48 -0.12
C LEU A 20 17.27 -8.69 1.27
N ASN A 21 18.59 -8.69 1.38
CA ASN A 21 19.32 -8.78 2.65
C ASN A 21 19.42 -7.43 3.39
N CYS A 22 18.53 -6.50 3.09
CA CYS A 22 18.46 -5.19 3.74
C CYS A 22 16.99 -4.81 4.00
N PRO A 23 16.70 -4.02 5.05
CA PRO A 23 15.35 -3.55 5.28
C PRO A 23 14.88 -2.61 4.17
N VAL A 24 13.65 -2.81 3.71
CA VAL A 24 13.03 -1.96 2.69
C VAL A 24 12.04 -1.00 3.36
N LYS A 25 12.23 0.28 3.10
CA LYS A 25 11.27 1.33 3.48
C LYS A 25 10.46 1.74 2.26
N THR A 26 9.14 1.80 2.41
CA THR A 26 8.25 2.33 1.38
C THR A 26 7.63 3.63 1.85
N ILE A 27 7.59 4.62 0.98
CA ILE A 27 7.06 5.96 1.28
C ILE A 27 5.99 6.29 0.25
N ALA A 28 4.76 6.49 0.72
CA ALA A 28 3.68 6.99 -0.14
C ALA A 28 3.72 8.52 -0.18
N LEU A 29 3.97 9.06 -1.38
CA LEU A 29 3.90 10.49 -1.69
C LEU A 29 2.80 10.68 -2.73
N ALA A 30 1.70 11.32 -2.37
CA ALA A 30 0.46 11.50 -3.13
C ALA A 30 -0.36 10.20 -3.26
N ASN A 31 0.00 9.22 -4.08
CA ASN A 31 -0.83 8.03 -4.32
C ASN A 31 -0.07 6.73 -4.03
N ALA A 32 -0.75 5.81 -3.35
CA ALA A 32 -0.42 4.40 -3.34
C ALA A 32 -1.73 3.62 -3.48
N CYS A 33 -2.15 3.36 -4.73
CA CYS A 33 -3.46 2.80 -5.06
C CYS A 33 -3.31 1.47 -5.81
N SER A 34 -4.22 0.51 -5.58
CA SER A 34 -4.27 -0.76 -6.31
C SER A 34 -2.91 -1.49 -6.27
N GLY A 35 -2.29 -1.78 -7.42
CA GLY A 35 -0.92 -2.34 -7.49
C GLY A 35 0.13 -1.50 -6.74
N GLY A 36 -0.02 -0.17 -6.71
CA GLY A 36 0.83 0.72 -5.92
C GLY A 36 0.64 0.54 -4.41
N PHE A 37 -0.57 0.22 -3.96
CA PHE A 37 -0.84 -0.13 -2.56
C PHE A 37 -0.17 -1.46 -2.20
N ILE A 38 -0.20 -2.46 -3.10
CA ILE A 38 0.47 -3.75 -2.89
C ILE A 38 1.98 -3.53 -2.69
N LEU A 39 2.63 -2.77 -3.58
CA LEU A 39 4.04 -2.42 -3.44
C LEU A 39 4.34 -1.66 -2.15
N PHE A 40 3.48 -0.71 -1.78
CA PHE A 40 3.61 0.01 -0.52
C PHE A 40 3.59 -0.94 0.68
N MET A 41 2.67 -1.92 0.67
CA MET A 41 2.55 -2.92 1.71
C MET A 41 3.75 -3.89 1.79
N GLY A 42 4.56 -4.01 0.73
CA GLY A 42 5.78 -4.83 0.71
C GLY A 42 6.90 -4.32 1.62
N GLY A 43 6.89 -3.04 1.99
CA GLY A 43 7.91 -2.47 2.89
C GLY A 43 7.80 -2.96 4.33
N GLN A 44 8.94 -3.23 4.98
CA GLN A 44 9.01 -3.53 6.42
C GLN A 44 8.73 -2.28 7.27
N GLU A 45 9.13 -1.10 6.80
CA GLU A 45 8.73 0.19 7.35
C GLU A 45 7.95 0.95 6.28
N ARG A 46 6.71 1.36 6.61
CA ARG A 46 5.81 2.05 5.69
C ARG A 46 5.49 3.44 6.22
N ILE A 47 5.80 4.44 5.39
CA ILE A 47 5.66 5.85 5.74
C ILE A 47 4.67 6.49 4.76
N VAL A 48 3.74 7.28 5.26
CA VAL A 48 2.81 8.05 4.44
C VAL A 48 3.02 9.54 4.64
N HIS A 49 2.83 10.31 3.59
CA HIS A 49 2.69 11.76 3.71
C HIS A 49 1.24 12.10 4.09
N ASP A 50 1.02 13.21 4.80
CA ASP A 50 -0.31 13.63 5.30
C ASP A 50 -1.39 13.80 4.23
N TYR A 51 -0.99 14.06 2.99
CA TYR A 51 -1.89 14.16 1.82
C TYR A 51 -1.89 12.89 0.94
N SER A 52 -1.33 11.80 1.42
CA SER A 52 -1.31 10.57 0.62
C SER A 52 -2.69 9.94 0.52
N CYS A 53 -3.03 9.51 -0.67
CA CYS A 53 -4.23 8.72 -0.96
C CYS A 53 -3.83 7.24 -1.01
N LEU A 54 -4.39 6.45 -0.12
CA LEU A 54 -4.19 5.01 -0.09
C LEU A 54 -5.49 4.33 -0.51
N MET A 55 -5.42 3.42 -1.49
CA MET A 55 -6.63 2.74 -1.97
C MET A 55 -6.33 1.29 -2.35
N MET A 56 -7.25 0.41 -1.97
CA MET A 56 -7.25 -0.98 -2.38
C MET A 56 -8.63 -1.42 -2.84
N HIS A 57 -8.67 -2.26 -3.85
CA HIS A 57 -9.88 -2.89 -4.43
C HIS A 57 -9.60 -4.34 -4.81
N SER A 58 -10.65 -5.06 -5.23
CA SER A 58 -10.50 -6.40 -5.82
C SER A 58 -9.70 -6.37 -7.11
N ILE A 59 -9.11 -7.50 -7.49
CA ILE A 59 -8.40 -7.64 -8.76
C ILE A 59 -9.41 -7.47 -9.89
N GLY A 60 -9.18 -6.44 -10.73
CA GLY A 60 -9.90 -6.30 -11.99
C GLY A 60 -9.21 -7.12 -13.09
N PHE A 61 -9.97 -7.89 -13.85
CA PHE A 61 -9.47 -8.59 -15.02
C PHE A 61 -10.53 -8.65 -16.13
N GLY A 62 -10.06 -8.69 -17.36
CA GLY A 62 -10.89 -8.94 -18.52
C GLY A 62 -10.44 -10.23 -19.21
N VAL A 63 -11.39 -11.05 -19.63
CA VAL A 63 -11.10 -12.28 -20.37
C VAL A 63 -12.18 -12.52 -21.42
N VAL A 64 -11.72 -12.93 -22.59
CA VAL A 64 -12.57 -13.45 -23.66
C VAL A 64 -12.00 -14.81 -24.04
N ASP A 65 -12.67 -15.87 -23.64
CA ASP A 65 -12.19 -17.25 -23.84
C ASP A 65 -13.37 -18.23 -23.81
N LYS A 66 -13.11 -19.54 -23.95
CA LYS A 66 -14.10 -20.58 -23.77
C LYS A 66 -14.60 -20.64 -22.32
N VAL A 67 -15.84 -21.04 -22.09
CA VAL A 67 -16.45 -21.05 -20.75
C VAL A 67 -15.63 -21.83 -19.71
N PRO A 68 -15.09 -23.03 -19.98
CA PRO A 68 -14.25 -23.72 -19.00
C PRO A 68 -12.98 -22.93 -18.63
N ASP A 69 -12.33 -22.30 -19.62
CA ASP A 69 -11.09 -21.56 -19.43
C ASP A 69 -11.35 -20.25 -18.61
N VAL A 70 -12.52 -19.64 -18.82
CA VAL A 70 -12.98 -18.47 -18.01
C VAL A 70 -13.16 -18.89 -16.55
N ALA A 71 -13.78 -20.06 -16.29
CA ALA A 71 -14.01 -20.56 -14.94
C ALA A 71 -12.68 -20.85 -14.21
N GLU A 72 -11.73 -21.49 -14.89
CA GLU A 72 -10.39 -21.76 -14.33
C GLU A 72 -9.63 -20.46 -13.98
N ARG A 73 -9.69 -19.46 -14.88
CA ARG A 73 -9.07 -18.15 -14.62
C ARG A 73 -9.70 -17.42 -13.45
N LEU A 74 -11.03 -17.50 -13.31
CA LEU A 74 -11.73 -16.91 -12.18
C LEU A 74 -11.28 -17.54 -10.86
N GLU A 75 -11.23 -18.87 -10.78
CA GLU A 75 -10.74 -19.59 -9.61
C GLU A 75 -9.29 -19.17 -9.25
N TYR A 76 -8.42 -19.05 -10.23
CA TYR A 76 -7.05 -18.59 -10.04
C TYR A 76 -6.98 -17.19 -9.43
N ILE A 77 -7.80 -16.25 -9.92
CA ILE A 77 -7.87 -14.89 -9.39
C ILE A 77 -8.41 -14.87 -7.96
N GLU A 78 -9.42 -15.68 -7.64
CA GLU A 78 -9.94 -15.79 -6.28
C GLU A 78 -8.90 -16.34 -5.30
N GLN A 79 -8.12 -17.34 -5.72
CA GLN A 79 -7.00 -17.86 -4.94
C GLN A 79 -5.91 -16.80 -4.73
N ALA A 80 -5.62 -16.01 -5.77
CA ALA A 80 -4.65 -14.91 -5.67
C ALA A 80 -5.13 -13.83 -4.68
N GLN A 81 -6.41 -13.45 -4.69
CA GLN A 81 -6.99 -12.52 -3.71
C GLN A 81 -6.93 -13.08 -2.27
N THR A 82 -7.18 -14.35 -2.08
CA THR A 82 -7.07 -15.00 -0.76
C THR A 82 -5.62 -14.95 -0.24
N LYS A 83 -4.63 -15.22 -1.10
CA LYS A 83 -3.20 -15.09 -0.74
C LYS A 83 -2.85 -13.65 -0.38
N MET A 84 -3.36 -12.69 -1.14
CA MET A 84 -3.18 -11.26 -0.89
C MET A 84 -3.78 -10.84 0.46
N ALA A 85 -4.98 -11.31 0.79
CA ALA A 85 -5.62 -11.03 2.08
C ALA A 85 -4.76 -11.50 3.26
N LYS A 86 -4.17 -12.69 3.16
CA LYS A 86 -3.22 -13.22 4.16
C LYS A 86 -1.95 -12.38 4.24
N PHE A 87 -1.39 -11.98 3.10
CA PHE A 87 -0.22 -11.10 3.04
C PHE A 87 -0.50 -9.76 3.74
N PHE A 88 -1.61 -9.11 3.47
CA PHE A 88 -1.96 -7.84 4.13
C PHE A 88 -2.21 -8.01 5.64
N ALA A 89 -2.87 -9.08 6.06
CA ALA A 89 -3.03 -9.38 7.48
C ALA A 89 -1.66 -9.54 8.18
N TYR A 90 -0.72 -10.26 7.57
CA TYR A 90 0.64 -10.39 8.06
C TYR A 90 1.36 -9.04 8.14
N GLN A 91 1.32 -8.24 7.06
CA GLN A 91 2.00 -6.96 7.00
C GLN A 91 1.44 -5.92 8.00
N THR A 92 0.18 -6.01 8.34
CA THR A 92 -0.43 -5.17 9.39
C THR A 92 -0.17 -5.68 10.81
N ARG A 93 0.64 -6.73 10.96
CA ARG A 93 0.94 -7.40 12.25
C ARG A 93 -0.34 -7.83 12.97
N ASN A 94 -1.27 -8.40 12.22
CA ASN A 94 -2.60 -8.84 12.67
C ASN A 94 -3.49 -7.73 13.27
N LYS A 95 -3.22 -6.45 13.01
CA LYS A 95 -4.19 -5.38 13.28
C LYS A 95 -5.40 -5.45 12.36
N THR A 96 -5.26 -6.10 11.20
CA THR A 96 -6.35 -6.55 10.34
C THR A 96 -6.26 -8.06 10.15
N THR A 97 -7.39 -8.71 9.88
CA THR A 97 -7.44 -10.15 9.60
C THR A 97 -7.52 -10.42 8.10
N SER A 98 -7.21 -11.64 7.66
CA SER A 98 -7.47 -12.05 6.27
C SER A 98 -8.95 -11.88 5.89
N ASP A 99 -9.87 -12.22 6.80
CA ASP A 99 -11.31 -12.01 6.66
C ASP A 99 -11.69 -10.55 6.35
N TYR A 100 -11.03 -9.59 7.01
CA TYR A 100 -11.26 -8.17 6.73
C TYR A 100 -10.97 -7.84 5.27
N TRP A 101 -9.83 -8.29 4.76
CA TRP A 101 -9.40 -8.05 3.38
C TRP A 101 -10.25 -8.84 2.37
N GLU A 102 -10.59 -10.08 2.67
CA GLU A 102 -11.47 -10.89 1.81
C GLU A 102 -12.86 -10.28 1.66
N LYS A 103 -13.45 -9.77 2.75
CA LYS A 103 -14.72 -9.04 2.71
C LYS A 103 -14.62 -7.76 1.88
N LEU A 104 -13.49 -7.05 1.98
CA LEU A 104 -13.23 -5.88 1.15
C LEU A 104 -13.24 -6.27 -0.34
N PHE A 105 -12.47 -7.29 -0.72
CA PHE A 105 -12.42 -7.75 -2.11
C PHE A 105 -13.77 -8.24 -2.62
N LYS A 106 -14.49 -9.03 -1.83
CA LYS A 106 -15.84 -9.53 -2.19
C LYS A 106 -16.88 -8.41 -2.31
N SER A 107 -16.66 -7.26 -1.67
CA SER A 107 -17.57 -6.11 -1.79
C SER A 107 -17.59 -5.48 -3.20
N GLY A 108 -16.53 -5.68 -3.98
CA GLY A 108 -16.35 -5.07 -5.29
C GLY A 108 -16.19 -3.54 -5.27
N LYS A 109 -16.03 -2.94 -4.09
CA LYS A 109 -15.90 -1.50 -3.90
C LYS A 109 -14.45 -1.08 -3.66
N ASP A 110 -14.09 0.10 -4.13
CA ASP A 110 -12.82 0.72 -3.78
C ASP A 110 -12.83 1.13 -2.30
N LYS A 111 -11.83 0.69 -1.56
CA LYS A 111 -11.62 1.13 -0.17
C LYS A 111 -10.48 2.14 -0.12
N TRP A 112 -10.86 3.36 0.18
CA TRP A 112 -9.94 4.45 0.46
C TRP A 112 -9.64 4.50 1.95
N PHE A 113 -8.37 4.69 2.30
CA PHE A 113 -7.90 4.79 3.67
C PHE A 113 -7.40 6.21 3.93
N SER A 114 -7.91 6.84 4.97
CA SER A 114 -7.28 8.05 5.49
C SER A 114 -5.93 7.72 6.13
N VAL A 115 -5.07 8.72 6.28
CA VAL A 115 -3.76 8.56 6.93
C VAL A 115 -3.91 8.03 8.36
N ASP A 116 -4.88 8.54 9.11
CA ASP A 116 -5.12 8.11 10.49
C ASP A 116 -5.67 6.66 10.54
N GLU A 117 -6.56 6.30 9.61
CA GLU A 117 -7.05 4.93 9.49
C GLU A 117 -5.90 3.97 9.12
N ALA A 118 -5.02 4.38 8.20
CA ALA A 118 -3.85 3.59 7.80
C ALA A 118 -2.88 3.34 8.98
N LEU A 119 -2.64 4.34 9.82
CA LEU A 119 -1.85 4.17 11.05
C LEU A 119 -2.53 3.24 12.05
N LYS A 120 -3.82 3.41 12.27
CA LYS A 120 -4.62 2.58 13.19
C LYS A 120 -4.62 1.12 12.77
N LEU A 121 -4.82 0.85 11.48
CA LEU A 121 -4.87 -0.49 10.92
C LEU A 121 -3.48 -1.11 10.69
N GLY A 122 -2.40 -0.37 10.92
CA GLY A 122 -1.03 -0.84 10.68
C GLY A 122 -0.67 -0.96 9.19
N ILE A 123 -1.44 -0.36 8.32
CA ILE A 123 -1.11 -0.19 6.89
C ILE A 123 0.12 0.72 6.76
N ALA A 124 0.17 1.80 7.53
CA ALA A 124 1.34 2.64 7.69
C ALA A 124 1.87 2.60 9.12
N HIS A 125 3.16 2.91 9.30
CA HIS A 125 3.83 2.95 10.61
C HIS A 125 4.08 4.38 11.06
N LYS A 126 4.34 5.30 10.11
CA LYS A 126 4.67 6.70 10.37
C LYS A 126 3.98 7.61 9.37
N VAL A 127 3.77 8.86 9.77
CA VAL A 127 3.28 9.92 8.89
C VAL A 127 4.28 11.07 8.85
N ILE A 128 4.57 11.57 7.65
CA ILE A 128 5.29 12.82 7.44
C ILE A 128 4.24 13.92 7.29
N ARG A 129 4.21 14.87 8.22
CA ARG A 129 3.29 16.01 8.19
C ARG A 129 3.99 17.23 7.64
N ARG A 130 3.27 18.06 6.92
CA ARG A 130 3.79 19.34 6.48
C ARG A 130 4.02 20.26 7.69
N PRO A 131 5.10 21.07 7.68
CA PRO A 131 5.38 21.98 8.79
C PRO A 131 4.22 22.93 9.14
N GLU A 132 3.47 23.40 8.16
CA GLU A 132 2.30 24.26 8.37
C GLU A 132 1.15 23.55 9.10
N MET A 133 1.11 22.21 9.05
CA MET A 133 0.14 21.40 9.81
C MET A 133 0.58 21.18 11.26
N ILE A 134 1.88 21.36 11.54
CA ILE A 134 2.47 21.16 12.87
C ILE A 134 2.59 22.51 13.58
N ASN A 135 2.96 23.56 12.84
CA ASN A 135 3.16 24.90 13.35
C ASN A 135 2.47 25.91 12.41
N PRO A 136 1.30 26.47 12.81
CA PRO A 136 0.56 27.44 12.01
C PRO A 136 1.36 28.76 11.77
N ASP A 137 2.36 29.05 12.60
CA ASP A 137 3.23 30.22 12.47
C ASP A 137 4.43 29.94 11.53
N PHE A 138 4.46 28.79 10.88
CA PHE A 138 5.55 28.41 9.98
C PHE A 138 5.63 29.36 8.78
N ASN A 139 6.73 30.10 8.71
CA ASN A 139 6.95 31.06 7.61
C ASN A 139 7.42 30.32 6.34
N VAL A 140 6.52 30.15 5.38
CA VAL A 140 6.72 29.44 4.10
C VAL A 140 7.82 30.05 3.21
N ARG A 141 8.41 31.19 3.58
CA ARG A 141 9.46 31.86 2.78
C ARG A 141 10.83 31.17 2.82
N LYS A 142 11.03 30.16 3.68
CA LYS A 142 12.24 29.33 3.60
C LYS A 142 12.02 28.23 2.56
N PRO A 143 12.90 28.11 1.54
CA PRO A 143 12.79 27.03 0.58
C PRO A 143 12.84 25.69 1.33
N TYR A 144 11.93 24.80 1.00
CA TYR A 144 11.92 23.42 1.47
C TYR A 144 13.21 22.75 1.02
N THR A 145 14.16 22.60 1.89
CA THR A 145 15.27 21.68 1.65
C THR A 145 14.77 20.29 2.07
N TRP A 146 14.22 19.55 1.12
CA TRP A 146 13.98 18.12 1.29
C TRP A 146 15.33 17.40 1.32
N ASP A 147 15.98 17.38 2.45
CA ASP A 147 17.07 16.44 2.61
C ASP A 147 16.49 15.09 3.05
N LEU A 148 16.18 14.26 2.04
CA LEU A 148 15.81 12.85 2.27
C LEU A 148 16.89 12.13 3.11
N LEU A 149 18.11 12.65 3.12
CA LEU A 149 19.22 12.15 3.92
C LEU A 149 19.06 12.50 5.42
N ASP A 150 18.40 13.61 5.76
CA ASP A 150 18.16 13.97 7.16
C ASP A 150 17.11 13.04 7.81
N ILE A 151 16.13 12.54 7.03
CA ILE A 151 15.19 11.51 7.50
C ILE A 151 15.93 10.21 7.79
N VAL A 152 16.98 9.92 7.06
CA VAL A 152 17.81 8.71 7.26
C VAL A 152 18.80 8.90 8.43
N ARG A 153 19.36 10.11 8.60
CA ARG A 153 20.35 10.41 9.64
C ARG A 153 19.79 10.60 11.04
N SER A 154 18.52 11.02 11.18
CA SER A 154 17.89 11.22 12.51
C SER A 154 17.57 9.92 13.25
N GLN A 155 18.01 8.77 12.76
CA GLN A 155 17.74 7.44 13.32
C GLN A 155 19.03 6.62 13.59
N GLN A 156 20.18 7.26 13.65
CA GLN A 156 21.39 6.73 14.29
C GLN A 156 21.53 7.35 15.67
#